data_b8816f275c16dbeef7aa40eb4ef671e8
#
_entry.id   b8816f275c16dbeef7aa40eb4ef671e8
#
_cell.length_a   1.000
_cell.length_b   1.000
_cell.length_c   1.000
_cell.angle_alpha   90.00
_cell.angle_beta   90.00
_cell.angle_gamma   90.00
#
_symmetry.space_group_name_H-M   'P 1'
#
loop_
_entity.id
_entity.type
_entity.pdbx_description
1 polymer ?
#
loop_
_entity_poly.entity_id
_entity_poly.type
_entity_poly.pdbx_seq_one_letter_code
_entity_poly.pdbx_strand_id
1 'polypeptide(L)'
;MASEKQIHVRLNDSEVQAFSRYMKETGQTTQDAAVCAIRQMITQYNVKAIHQDAKFTFIDLFAGIGGMRLGYEQAGGKCVYSNEWNKYCKQTYFANFGEEPEDDITKVNAEDIPDHDILLAGFPCQPFSIAGVSKKNSLGRPTGFADKTQGTLFFDVCRILKAKRPKAFMLENVKNLKSHDRGNTFRVIMESLNELDYQVYYRIIDGQNYVPQHRERIIIVGFDRKRYNFMMNFSFNLTPVDPKPVVRDILEPDVDPKYTLSDKLWEYLQAYADKHRKAGNGFGYGMANLDGITRTLSARYYKDGSEILIPQAGKNPRKLTPRECARLQGYPESYIIPVSDTQAYHQFGNSVVVPMIADVAHLVYDKIQELEEEKIGIEHMKTTEV
;
A
#
# COMPACT_ATOMS: atom_id res chain seq x y z
N MET A 1 21.17 -1.80 -26.22
CA MET A 1 20.11 -0.88 -26.68
C MET A 1 18.94 -1.73 -27.13
N ALA A 2 17.81 -1.68 -26.43
CA ALA A 2 16.59 -2.36 -26.88
C ALA A 2 16.08 -1.60 -28.12
N SER A 3 15.82 -2.30 -29.22
CA SER A 3 15.26 -1.67 -30.42
C SER A 3 13.81 -1.28 -30.12
N GLU A 4 13.49 0.00 -30.15
CA GLU A 4 12.11 0.46 -30.11
C GLU A 4 11.37 -0.08 -31.34
N LYS A 5 10.28 -0.83 -31.10
CA LYS A 5 9.40 -1.30 -32.15
C LYS A 5 8.17 -0.40 -32.23
N GLN A 6 7.84 0.07 -33.42
CA GLN A 6 6.59 0.81 -33.68
C GLN A 6 5.45 -0.18 -33.96
N ILE A 7 4.30 0.09 -33.36
CA ILE A 7 3.04 -0.65 -33.58
C ILE A 7 2.04 0.33 -34.20
N HIS A 8 1.49 -0.04 -35.36
CA HIS A 8 0.46 0.73 -36.04
C HIS A 8 -0.90 0.07 -35.83
N VAL A 9 -1.85 0.82 -35.28
CA VAL A 9 -3.24 0.38 -35.05
C VAL A 9 -4.17 1.21 -35.90
N ARG A 10 -5.12 0.55 -36.61
CA ARG A 10 -6.21 1.22 -37.32
C ARG A 10 -7.49 1.06 -36.54
N LEU A 11 -8.15 2.16 -36.24
CA LEU A 11 -9.42 2.22 -35.54
C LEU A 11 -10.52 2.63 -36.51
N ASN A 12 -11.73 2.10 -36.34
CA ASN A 12 -12.91 2.57 -37.05
C ASN A 12 -13.46 3.87 -36.41
N ASP A 13 -14.45 4.52 -37.05
CA ASP A 13 -14.95 5.82 -36.59
C ASP A 13 -15.54 5.80 -35.17
N SER A 14 -16.22 4.73 -34.77
CA SER A 14 -16.82 4.59 -33.45
C SER A 14 -15.74 4.41 -32.38
N GLU A 15 -14.67 3.66 -32.69
CA GLU A 15 -13.51 3.47 -31.82
C GLU A 15 -12.71 4.77 -31.68
N VAL A 16 -12.52 5.54 -32.75
CA VAL A 16 -11.88 6.87 -32.72
C VAL A 16 -12.67 7.82 -31.82
N GLN A 17 -14.01 7.82 -31.90
CA GLN A 17 -14.84 8.66 -31.02
C GLN A 17 -14.76 8.24 -29.55
N ALA A 18 -14.77 6.95 -29.26
CA ALA A 18 -14.61 6.42 -27.90
C ALA A 18 -13.23 6.74 -27.33
N PHE A 19 -12.18 6.55 -28.13
CA PHE A 19 -10.80 6.87 -27.76
C PHE A 19 -10.60 8.38 -27.53
N SER A 20 -11.21 9.23 -28.36
CA SER A 20 -11.18 10.69 -28.19
C SER A 20 -11.88 11.15 -26.91
N ARG A 21 -13.00 10.51 -26.51
CA ARG A 21 -13.65 10.76 -25.22
C ARG A 21 -12.76 10.36 -24.07
N TYR A 22 -12.17 9.17 -24.10
CA TYR A 22 -11.23 8.69 -23.10
C TYR A 22 -10.06 9.66 -22.90
N MET A 23 -9.41 10.12 -23.98
CA MET A 23 -8.33 11.10 -23.91
C MET A 23 -8.77 12.41 -23.26
N LYS A 24 -9.98 12.90 -23.61
CA LYS A 24 -10.53 14.13 -23.03
C LYS A 24 -10.83 13.99 -21.54
N GLU A 25 -11.31 12.85 -21.10
CA GLU A 25 -11.63 12.56 -19.70
C GLU A 25 -10.38 12.34 -18.85
N THR A 26 -9.33 11.71 -19.41
CA THR A 26 -8.09 11.37 -18.70
C THR A 26 -7.01 12.44 -18.81
N GLY A 27 -7.11 13.35 -19.79
CA GLY A 27 -6.07 14.35 -20.10
C GLY A 27 -4.82 13.76 -20.76
N GLN A 28 -4.87 12.51 -21.23
CA GLN A 28 -3.75 11.81 -21.85
C GLN A 28 -3.58 12.20 -23.33
N THR A 29 -2.33 12.12 -23.83
CA THR A 29 -2.08 12.20 -25.28
C THR A 29 -2.49 10.91 -25.97
N THR A 30 -2.68 10.95 -27.31
CA THR A 30 -2.97 9.76 -28.12
C THR A 30 -1.93 8.66 -27.91
N GLN A 31 -0.66 9.03 -27.86
CA GLN A 31 0.45 8.11 -27.67
C GLN A 31 0.42 7.47 -26.27
N ASP A 32 0.21 8.27 -25.23
CA ASP A 32 0.15 7.76 -23.85
C ASP A 32 -1.03 6.83 -23.63
N ALA A 33 -2.20 7.18 -24.18
CA ALA A 33 -3.40 6.36 -24.10
C ALA A 33 -3.22 5.01 -24.84
N ALA A 34 -2.59 5.03 -26.04
CA ALA A 34 -2.31 3.81 -26.79
C ALA A 34 -1.27 2.91 -26.07
N VAL A 35 -0.19 3.50 -25.55
CA VAL A 35 0.82 2.78 -24.75
C VAL A 35 0.19 2.21 -23.49
N CYS A 36 -0.70 2.95 -22.82
CA CYS A 36 -1.44 2.50 -21.66
C CYS A 36 -2.29 1.26 -21.98
N ALA A 37 -3.06 1.30 -23.08
CA ALA A 37 -3.91 0.18 -23.49
C ALA A 37 -3.09 -1.09 -23.84
N ILE A 38 -1.95 -0.93 -24.54
CA ILE A 38 -1.07 -2.06 -24.87
C ILE A 38 -0.43 -2.64 -23.61
N ARG A 39 0.06 -1.79 -22.69
CA ARG A 39 0.62 -2.25 -21.41
C ARG A 39 -0.42 -2.99 -20.58
N GLN A 40 -1.65 -2.48 -20.52
CA GLN A 40 -2.77 -3.15 -19.84
C GLN A 40 -3.02 -4.56 -20.42
N MET A 41 -3.05 -4.69 -21.74
CA MET A 41 -3.20 -5.99 -22.40
C MET A 41 -2.06 -6.95 -22.05
N ILE A 42 -0.80 -6.48 -22.07
CA ILE A 42 0.38 -7.25 -21.70
C ILE A 42 0.29 -7.66 -20.22
N THR A 43 -0.11 -6.73 -19.34
CA THR A 43 -0.28 -6.99 -17.91
C THR A 43 -1.33 -8.07 -17.66
N GLN A 44 -2.50 -7.97 -18.31
CA GLN A 44 -3.56 -8.98 -18.20
C GLN A 44 -3.10 -10.37 -18.68
N TYR A 45 -2.30 -10.40 -19.76
CA TYR A 45 -1.72 -11.65 -20.26
C TYR A 45 -0.73 -12.26 -19.25
N ASN A 46 0.16 -11.45 -18.69
CA ASN A 46 1.15 -11.87 -17.70
C ASN A 46 0.49 -12.30 -16.38
N VAL A 47 -0.54 -11.57 -15.92
CA VAL A 47 -1.33 -11.93 -14.72
C VAL A 47 -1.96 -13.31 -14.87
N LYS A 48 -2.52 -13.63 -16.05
CA LYS A 48 -3.03 -15.01 -16.31
C LYS A 48 -1.96 -16.09 -16.22
N ALA A 49 -0.72 -15.80 -16.65
CA ALA A 49 0.38 -16.74 -16.57
C ALA A 49 0.90 -16.95 -15.13
N ILE A 50 0.95 -15.87 -14.32
CA ILE A 50 1.39 -15.93 -12.91
C ILE A 50 0.40 -16.74 -12.05
N HIS A 51 -0.90 -16.75 -12.41
CA HIS A 51 -1.95 -17.39 -11.59
C HIS A 51 -2.00 -18.93 -11.70
N GLN A 52 -1.25 -19.57 -12.61
CA GLN A 52 -1.29 -21.03 -12.77
C GLN A 52 -0.51 -21.77 -11.67
N ASP A 53 0.53 -21.18 -11.07
CA ASP A 53 1.42 -21.79 -10.08
C ASP A 53 1.50 -21.00 -8.77
N ALA A 54 0.39 -20.39 -8.32
CA ALA A 54 0.38 -19.60 -7.08
C ALA A 54 0.65 -20.47 -5.85
N LYS A 55 1.59 -20.06 -5.01
CA LYS A 55 1.97 -20.75 -3.77
C LYS A 55 0.92 -20.61 -2.66
N PHE A 56 0.18 -19.49 -2.65
CA PHE A 56 -0.87 -19.18 -1.69
C PHE A 56 -1.85 -18.18 -2.29
N THR A 57 -3.01 -18.04 -1.64
CA THR A 57 -4.03 -17.06 -2.00
C THR A 57 -4.11 -15.97 -0.96
N PHE A 58 -4.48 -14.74 -1.39
CA PHE A 58 -4.70 -13.62 -0.47
C PHE A 58 -5.81 -12.70 -0.95
N ILE A 59 -6.33 -11.91 -0.01
CA ILE A 59 -7.23 -10.79 -0.29
C ILE A 59 -6.56 -9.47 0.11
N ASP A 60 -6.91 -8.36 -0.60
CA ASP A 60 -6.34 -7.03 -0.36
C ASP A 60 -7.47 -6.03 -0.07
N LEU A 61 -7.65 -5.70 1.21
CA LEU A 61 -8.67 -4.76 1.69
C LEU A 61 -8.09 -3.35 1.78
N PHE A 62 -8.90 -2.36 1.36
CA PHE A 62 -8.43 -0.98 1.22
C PHE A 62 -7.23 -0.88 0.28
N ALA A 63 -7.32 -1.61 -0.82
CA ALA A 63 -6.20 -1.93 -1.72
C ALA A 63 -5.50 -0.72 -2.33
N GLY A 64 -6.16 0.46 -2.34
CA GLY A 64 -5.61 1.66 -2.93
C GLY A 64 -5.26 1.44 -4.40
N ILE A 65 -3.97 1.56 -4.70
CA ILE A 65 -3.41 1.28 -6.04
C ILE A 65 -2.66 -0.06 -6.12
N GLY A 66 -2.91 -0.98 -5.17
CA GLY A 66 -2.37 -2.33 -5.20
C GLY A 66 -0.92 -2.49 -4.76
N GLY A 67 -0.40 -1.58 -3.94
CA GLY A 67 0.99 -1.66 -3.47
C GLY A 67 1.27 -2.90 -2.62
N MET A 68 0.33 -3.30 -1.74
CA MET A 68 0.45 -4.53 -0.96
C MET A 68 0.29 -5.76 -1.86
N ARG A 69 -0.67 -5.73 -2.79
CA ARG A 69 -0.84 -6.78 -3.81
C ARG A 69 0.46 -7.06 -4.55
N LEU A 70 1.12 -6.01 -5.09
CA LEU A 70 2.40 -6.17 -5.80
C LEU A 70 3.45 -6.89 -4.95
N GLY A 71 3.58 -6.53 -3.66
CA GLY A 71 4.53 -7.19 -2.78
C GLY A 71 4.20 -8.66 -2.54
N TYR A 72 2.93 -9.01 -2.34
CA TYR A 72 2.51 -10.39 -2.12
C TYR A 72 2.53 -11.24 -3.39
N GLU A 73 2.25 -10.67 -4.56
CA GLU A 73 2.43 -11.36 -5.85
C GLU A 73 3.91 -11.66 -6.13
N GLN A 74 4.85 -10.77 -5.74
CA GLN A 74 6.29 -11.04 -5.83
C GLN A 74 6.74 -12.22 -4.96
N ALA A 75 6.07 -12.48 -3.83
CA ALA A 75 6.29 -13.65 -2.99
C ALA A 75 5.63 -14.94 -3.54
N GLY A 76 4.92 -14.86 -4.66
CA GLY A 76 4.25 -15.99 -5.32
C GLY A 76 2.79 -16.16 -4.91
N GLY A 77 2.16 -15.16 -4.31
CA GLY A 77 0.74 -15.16 -3.97
C GLY A 77 -0.16 -14.82 -5.14
N LYS A 78 -1.44 -15.23 -5.04
CA LYS A 78 -2.52 -14.85 -5.94
C LYS A 78 -3.56 -14.05 -5.19
N CYS A 79 -3.86 -12.82 -5.66
CA CYS A 79 -5.01 -12.08 -5.18
C CYS A 79 -6.31 -12.72 -5.67
N VAL A 80 -7.23 -13.05 -4.78
CA VAL A 80 -8.53 -13.64 -5.10
C VAL A 80 -9.71 -12.71 -4.82
N TYR A 81 -9.47 -11.61 -4.13
CA TYR A 81 -10.46 -10.58 -3.83
C TYR A 81 -9.74 -9.29 -3.45
N SER A 82 -10.29 -8.16 -3.89
CA SER A 82 -9.81 -6.84 -3.50
C SER A 82 -10.97 -5.87 -3.26
N ASN A 83 -10.76 -4.89 -2.39
CA ASN A 83 -11.74 -3.87 -2.06
C ASN A 83 -11.09 -2.48 -2.04
N GLU A 84 -11.70 -1.52 -2.74
CA GLU A 84 -11.30 -0.11 -2.76
C GLU A 84 -12.48 0.75 -3.21
N TRP A 85 -12.82 1.80 -2.47
CA TRP A 85 -13.99 2.64 -2.76
C TRP A 85 -13.66 3.88 -3.60
N ASN A 86 -12.38 4.31 -3.62
CA ASN A 86 -11.97 5.51 -4.34
C ASN A 86 -11.91 5.22 -5.85
N LYS A 87 -12.76 5.88 -6.62
CA LYS A 87 -12.86 5.67 -8.08
C LYS A 87 -11.55 5.85 -8.84
N TYR A 88 -10.67 6.76 -8.42
CA TYR A 88 -9.38 6.98 -9.07
C TYR A 88 -8.37 5.89 -8.71
N CYS A 89 -8.42 5.38 -7.48
CA CYS A 89 -7.64 4.22 -7.09
C CYS A 89 -8.10 2.98 -7.86
N LYS A 90 -9.42 2.74 -7.97
CA LYS A 90 -9.99 1.66 -8.79
C LYS A 90 -9.55 1.75 -10.25
N GLN A 91 -9.54 2.95 -10.84
CA GLN A 91 -9.04 3.18 -12.20
C GLN A 91 -7.57 2.76 -12.35
N THR A 92 -6.72 3.16 -11.41
CA THR A 92 -5.30 2.80 -11.43
C THR A 92 -5.11 1.30 -11.16
N TYR A 93 -5.86 0.74 -10.24
CA TYR A 93 -5.85 -0.68 -9.92
C TYR A 93 -6.26 -1.53 -11.14
N PHE A 94 -7.38 -1.19 -11.78
CA PHE A 94 -7.85 -1.87 -12.99
C PHE A 94 -6.84 -1.81 -14.13
N ALA A 95 -6.19 -0.65 -14.35
CA ALA A 95 -5.17 -0.50 -15.39
C ALA A 95 -3.97 -1.42 -15.21
N ASN A 96 -3.65 -1.80 -13.96
CA ASN A 96 -2.49 -2.61 -13.64
C ASN A 96 -2.81 -4.10 -13.43
N PHE A 97 -4.01 -4.43 -12.95
CA PHE A 97 -4.36 -5.81 -12.58
C PHE A 97 -5.48 -6.39 -13.43
N GLY A 98 -6.19 -5.58 -14.23
CA GLY A 98 -7.31 -6.04 -15.06
C GLY A 98 -8.55 -6.44 -14.28
N GLU A 99 -8.58 -6.18 -12.99
CA GLU A 99 -9.66 -6.49 -12.06
C GLU A 99 -10.17 -5.21 -11.40
N GLU A 100 -11.47 -5.07 -11.22
CA GLU A 100 -12.05 -3.94 -10.52
C GLU A 100 -12.31 -4.32 -9.06
N PRO A 101 -11.70 -3.60 -8.09
CA PRO A 101 -11.98 -3.85 -6.67
C PRO A 101 -13.43 -3.57 -6.31
N GLU A 102 -14.00 -4.35 -5.38
CA GLU A 102 -15.31 -4.08 -4.78
C GLU A 102 -15.32 -2.73 -4.05
N ASP A 103 -16.50 -2.10 -3.94
CA ASP A 103 -16.60 -0.72 -3.45
C ASP A 103 -16.51 -0.61 -1.91
N ASP A 104 -17.63 -0.64 -1.25
CA ASP A 104 -17.77 -0.32 0.19
C ASP A 104 -17.76 -1.58 1.04
N ILE A 105 -16.63 -1.83 1.72
CA ILE A 105 -16.43 -3.01 2.57
C ILE A 105 -17.50 -3.16 3.66
N THR A 106 -18.12 -2.08 4.10
CA THR A 106 -19.18 -2.11 5.13
C THR A 106 -20.46 -2.76 4.62
N LYS A 107 -20.64 -2.85 3.30
CA LYS A 107 -21.80 -3.46 2.64
C LYS A 107 -21.54 -4.89 2.19
N VAL A 108 -20.29 -5.34 2.16
CA VAL A 108 -19.93 -6.69 1.74
C VAL A 108 -20.25 -7.67 2.87
N ASN A 109 -20.99 -8.75 2.54
CA ASN A 109 -21.14 -9.86 3.47
C ASN A 109 -19.83 -10.65 3.51
N ALA A 110 -19.28 -10.87 4.72
CA ALA A 110 -18.02 -11.56 4.88
C ALA A 110 -18.02 -13.00 4.33
N GLU A 111 -19.17 -13.67 4.34
CA GLU A 111 -19.31 -15.04 3.81
C GLU A 111 -19.14 -15.10 2.29
N ASP A 112 -19.48 -14.02 1.57
CA ASP A 112 -19.37 -13.95 0.12
C ASP A 112 -17.93 -13.72 -0.37
N ILE A 113 -17.02 -13.32 0.53
CA ILE A 113 -15.59 -13.20 0.22
C ILE A 113 -15.00 -14.59 -0.01
N PRO A 114 -14.18 -14.83 -1.05
CA PRO A 114 -13.54 -16.11 -1.29
C PRO A 114 -12.67 -16.55 -0.11
N ASP A 115 -12.55 -17.87 0.10
CA ASP A 115 -11.57 -18.41 1.03
C ASP A 115 -10.14 -18.10 0.57
N HIS A 116 -9.28 -17.79 1.51
CA HIS A 116 -7.92 -17.32 1.25
C HIS A 116 -6.97 -17.70 2.39
N ASP A 117 -5.68 -17.76 2.08
CA ASP A 117 -4.64 -18.09 3.07
C ASP A 117 -4.26 -16.87 3.91
N ILE A 118 -4.20 -15.67 3.30
CA ILE A 118 -3.70 -14.45 3.93
C ILE A 118 -4.65 -13.27 3.68
N LEU A 119 -4.98 -12.51 4.73
CA LEU A 119 -5.72 -11.25 4.61
C LEU A 119 -4.75 -10.07 4.72
N LEU A 120 -4.78 -9.17 3.73
CA LEU A 120 -4.04 -7.91 3.74
C LEU A 120 -5.00 -6.75 3.99
N ALA A 121 -4.59 -5.74 4.79
CA ALA A 121 -5.36 -4.52 4.94
C ALA A 121 -4.49 -3.31 5.32
N GLY A 122 -4.47 -2.29 4.46
CA GLY A 122 -3.98 -0.95 4.75
C GLY A 122 -5.10 -0.05 5.26
N PHE A 123 -5.63 -0.33 6.45
CA PHE A 123 -6.83 0.33 6.94
C PHE A 123 -6.55 1.80 7.36
N PRO A 124 -7.51 2.74 7.14
CA PRO A 124 -7.31 4.14 7.49
C PRO A 124 -7.24 4.34 9.00
N CYS A 125 -6.31 5.21 9.44
CA CYS A 125 -6.19 5.63 10.83
C CYS A 125 -7.33 6.59 11.20
N GLN A 126 -8.50 6.04 11.48
CA GLN A 126 -9.64 6.81 11.99
C GLN A 126 -9.67 6.75 13.52
N PRO A 127 -10.00 7.86 14.21
CA PRO A 127 -10.16 7.81 15.65
C PRO A 127 -11.31 6.85 16.03
N PHE A 128 -11.02 5.89 16.88
CA PHE A 128 -12.06 5.10 17.51
C PHE A 128 -12.90 6.05 18.38
N SER A 129 -14.21 6.05 18.22
CA SER A 129 -15.06 6.74 19.20
C SER A 129 -15.07 5.93 20.50
N ILE A 130 -14.10 6.21 21.36
CA ILE A 130 -13.85 5.52 22.65
C ILE A 130 -15.04 5.66 23.60
N ALA A 131 -15.94 6.63 23.37
CA ALA A 131 -17.15 6.80 24.17
C ALA A 131 -18.01 5.52 24.27
N GLY A 132 -18.01 4.66 23.25
CA GLY A 132 -18.68 3.35 23.27
C GLY A 132 -17.93 2.28 24.08
N VAL A 133 -16.61 2.20 23.92
CA VAL A 133 -15.77 1.18 24.56
C VAL A 133 -15.60 1.46 26.07
N SER A 134 -15.30 2.72 26.44
CA SER A 134 -15.09 3.12 27.84
C SER A 134 -16.34 2.99 28.71
N LYS A 135 -17.52 3.28 28.16
CA LYS A 135 -18.79 3.19 28.88
C LYS A 135 -19.22 1.74 29.15
N LYS A 136 -18.75 0.78 28.37
CA LYS A 136 -19.05 -0.66 28.52
C LYS A 136 -18.11 -1.35 29.49
N ASN A 137 -16.81 -0.99 29.48
CA ASN A 137 -15.86 -1.49 30.48
C ASN A 137 -16.28 -1.08 31.91
N SER A 138 -16.87 0.11 32.09
CA SER A 138 -17.40 0.55 33.39
C SER A 138 -18.69 -0.14 33.82
N LEU A 139 -19.41 -0.80 32.90
CA LEU A 139 -20.67 -1.51 33.16
C LEU A 139 -20.54 -3.03 33.18
N GLY A 140 -19.31 -3.57 33.13
CA GLY A 140 -19.06 -5.04 33.20
C GLY A 140 -19.68 -5.85 32.04
N ARG A 141 -20.02 -5.21 30.91
CA ARG A 141 -20.58 -5.89 29.73
C ARG A 141 -19.46 -6.34 28.80
N PRO A 142 -19.60 -7.50 28.13
CA PRO A 142 -18.58 -7.98 27.20
C PRO A 142 -18.28 -6.93 26.12
N THR A 143 -17.05 -6.45 26.06
CA THR A 143 -16.52 -5.65 24.97
C THR A 143 -16.17 -6.61 23.84
N GLY A 144 -17.13 -6.99 23.05
CA GLY A 144 -16.92 -7.90 21.93
C GLY A 144 -17.65 -7.41 20.69
N PHE A 145 -17.40 -8.07 19.58
CA PHE A 145 -17.90 -7.85 18.23
C PHE A 145 -19.41 -7.60 18.06
N ALA A 146 -20.22 -7.64 19.14
CA ALA A 146 -21.67 -7.56 19.11
C ALA A 146 -22.22 -6.13 18.97
N ASP A 147 -21.38 -5.09 18.94
CA ASP A 147 -21.87 -3.72 18.91
C ASP A 147 -21.80 -3.08 17.52
N LYS A 148 -22.95 -3.01 16.85
CA LYS A 148 -23.15 -2.35 15.54
C LYS A 148 -22.83 -0.84 15.53
N THR A 149 -22.41 -0.25 16.64
CA THR A 149 -22.13 1.20 16.77
C THR A 149 -20.65 1.56 16.66
N GLN A 150 -19.76 0.61 16.44
CA GLN A 150 -18.32 0.87 16.30
C GLN A 150 -17.94 1.02 14.82
N GLY A 151 -18.39 2.08 14.17
CA GLY A 151 -18.20 2.38 12.77
C GLY A 151 -16.77 2.73 12.36
N THR A 152 -15.78 1.90 12.69
CA THR A 152 -14.43 2.04 12.13
C THR A 152 -14.12 0.85 11.24
N LEU A 153 -13.51 1.11 10.10
CA LEU A 153 -13.16 0.12 9.08
C LEU A 153 -12.23 -1.01 9.60
N PHE A 154 -11.52 -0.79 10.70
CA PHE A 154 -10.77 -1.86 11.39
C PHE A 154 -11.70 -2.98 11.89
N PHE A 155 -12.91 -2.67 12.37
CA PHE A 155 -13.84 -3.72 12.81
C PHE A 155 -14.44 -4.50 11.64
N ASP A 156 -14.47 -3.94 10.43
CA ASP A 156 -14.77 -4.72 9.22
C ASP A 156 -13.67 -5.72 8.91
N VAL A 157 -12.39 -5.34 9.10
CA VAL A 157 -11.28 -6.32 9.03
C VAL A 157 -11.49 -7.44 10.06
N CYS A 158 -11.81 -7.09 11.30
CA CYS A 158 -12.09 -8.08 12.35
C CYS A 158 -13.29 -9.00 12.00
N ARG A 159 -14.34 -8.44 11.41
CA ARG A 159 -15.52 -9.20 10.96
C ARG A 159 -15.13 -10.24 9.91
N ILE A 160 -14.30 -9.86 8.93
CA ILE A 160 -13.83 -10.76 7.88
C ILE A 160 -12.86 -11.81 8.44
N LEU A 161 -11.90 -11.41 9.29
CA LEU A 161 -11.02 -12.35 9.99
C LEU A 161 -11.79 -13.41 10.78
N LYS A 162 -12.90 -13.01 11.44
CA LYS A 162 -13.74 -13.91 12.19
C LYS A 162 -14.48 -14.92 11.29
N ALA A 163 -15.02 -14.44 10.17
CA ALA A 163 -15.81 -15.28 9.25
C ALA A 163 -14.92 -16.22 8.44
N LYS A 164 -13.81 -15.71 7.87
CA LYS A 164 -12.99 -16.45 6.90
C LYS A 164 -11.82 -17.21 7.52
N ARG A 165 -11.35 -16.81 8.69
CA ARG A 165 -10.25 -17.47 9.41
C ARG A 165 -9.02 -17.80 8.54
N PRO A 166 -8.42 -16.82 7.84
CA PRO A 166 -7.20 -17.08 7.08
C PRO A 166 -6.07 -17.58 7.98
N LYS A 167 -5.10 -18.29 7.39
CA LYS A 167 -3.91 -18.82 8.10
C LYS A 167 -3.12 -17.70 8.77
N ALA A 168 -3.03 -16.56 8.09
CA ALA A 168 -2.37 -15.35 8.58
C ALA A 168 -3.07 -14.08 8.09
N PHE A 169 -2.70 -12.96 8.69
CA PHE A 169 -3.01 -11.63 8.16
C PHE A 169 -1.79 -10.71 8.26
N MET A 170 -1.74 -9.70 7.40
CA MET A 170 -0.86 -8.55 7.54
C MET A 170 -1.66 -7.26 7.46
N LEU A 171 -1.52 -6.41 8.50
CA LEU A 171 -2.12 -5.08 8.55
C LEU A 171 -1.02 -4.02 8.51
N GLU A 172 -1.27 -2.94 7.76
CA GLU A 172 -0.36 -1.80 7.65
C GLU A 172 -1.03 -0.54 8.15
N ASN A 173 -0.24 0.33 8.79
CA ASN A 173 -0.68 1.68 9.15
C ASN A 173 0.53 2.61 9.37
N VAL A 174 0.25 3.91 9.58
CA VAL A 174 1.29 4.87 9.97
C VAL A 174 1.85 4.55 11.36
N LYS A 175 3.15 4.82 11.60
CA LYS A 175 3.78 4.54 12.91
C LYS A 175 3.05 5.19 14.10
N ASN A 176 2.43 6.36 13.86
CA ASN A 176 1.72 7.11 14.89
C ASN A 176 0.48 6.38 15.43
N LEU A 177 0.01 5.31 14.77
CA LEU A 177 -1.04 4.43 15.30
C LEU A 177 -0.71 3.94 16.71
N LYS A 178 0.58 3.64 16.96
CA LYS A 178 1.03 3.13 18.27
C LYS A 178 0.86 4.15 19.40
N SER A 179 1.02 5.44 19.11
CA SER A 179 0.88 6.52 20.09
C SER A 179 -0.47 7.25 20.01
N HIS A 180 -1.29 6.93 19.03
CA HIS A 180 -2.59 7.56 18.82
C HIS A 180 -3.48 7.37 20.05
N ASP A 181 -4.11 8.48 20.49
CA ASP A 181 -4.94 8.52 21.70
C ASP A 181 -4.22 7.92 22.92
N ARG A 182 -2.98 8.35 23.17
CA ARG A 182 -2.13 7.88 24.28
C ARG A 182 -1.91 6.35 24.28
N GLY A 183 -1.97 5.72 23.10
CA GLY A 183 -1.80 4.28 22.92
C GLY A 183 -3.10 3.46 23.03
N ASN A 184 -4.23 4.06 23.35
CA ASN A 184 -5.51 3.36 23.51
C ASN A 184 -5.96 2.70 22.19
N THR A 185 -5.81 3.42 21.05
CA THR A 185 -6.16 2.88 19.73
C THR A 185 -5.41 1.59 19.44
N PHE A 186 -4.10 1.59 19.63
CA PHE A 186 -3.27 0.41 19.39
C PHE A 186 -3.59 -0.74 20.35
N ARG A 187 -3.85 -0.43 21.63
CA ARG A 187 -4.28 -1.42 22.62
C ARG A 187 -5.58 -2.12 22.20
N VAL A 188 -6.60 -1.36 21.77
CA VAL A 188 -7.88 -1.94 21.28
C VAL A 188 -7.67 -2.83 20.05
N ILE A 189 -6.80 -2.43 19.11
CA ILE A 189 -6.46 -3.25 17.95
C ILE A 189 -5.86 -4.58 18.40
N MET A 190 -4.86 -4.55 19.26
CA MET A 190 -4.18 -5.75 19.72
C MET A 190 -5.10 -6.69 20.53
N GLU A 191 -5.92 -6.13 21.41
CA GLU A 191 -6.93 -6.88 22.18
C GLU A 191 -7.95 -7.56 21.25
N SER A 192 -8.51 -6.81 20.28
CA SER A 192 -9.48 -7.36 19.32
C SER A 192 -8.91 -8.51 18.48
N LEU A 193 -7.67 -8.38 18.01
CA LEU A 193 -7.01 -9.44 17.24
C LEU A 193 -6.70 -10.66 18.09
N ASN A 194 -6.31 -10.46 19.36
CA ASN A 194 -6.11 -11.57 20.32
C ASN A 194 -7.43 -12.28 20.69
N GLU A 195 -8.55 -11.54 20.84
CA GLU A 195 -9.89 -12.10 21.06
C GLU A 195 -10.37 -12.97 19.89
N LEU A 196 -9.85 -12.68 18.68
CA LEU A 196 -10.09 -13.52 17.50
C LEU A 196 -9.23 -14.79 17.46
N ASP A 197 -8.45 -15.07 18.51
CA ASP A 197 -7.53 -16.19 18.60
C ASP A 197 -6.41 -16.16 17.54
N TYR A 198 -5.86 -14.98 17.24
CA TYR A 198 -4.63 -14.85 16.47
C TYR A 198 -3.43 -14.59 17.40
N GLN A 199 -2.28 -15.22 17.11
CA GLN A 199 -1.00 -14.84 17.69
C GLN A 199 -0.43 -13.66 16.91
N VAL A 200 -0.31 -12.51 17.57
CA VAL A 200 -0.05 -11.23 16.88
C VAL A 200 1.35 -10.72 17.19
N TYR A 201 2.05 -10.27 16.15
CA TYR A 201 3.37 -9.64 16.19
C TYR A 201 3.31 -8.30 15.46
N TYR A 202 4.15 -7.36 15.86
CA TYR A 202 4.25 -6.09 15.15
C TYR A 202 5.66 -5.51 15.17
N ARG A 203 5.96 -4.72 14.14
CA ARG A 203 7.20 -3.96 14.04
C ARG A 203 6.97 -2.64 13.30
N ILE A 204 7.68 -1.58 13.71
CA ILE A 204 7.80 -0.37 12.91
C ILE A 204 9.00 -0.57 11.97
N ILE A 205 8.73 -0.46 10.66
CA ILE A 205 9.72 -0.67 9.60
C ILE A 205 9.87 0.65 8.84
N ASP A 206 11.12 1.02 8.53
CA ASP A 206 11.43 2.21 7.76
C ASP A 206 11.76 1.84 6.31
N GLY A 207 11.04 2.45 5.37
CA GLY A 207 11.23 2.26 3.94
C GLY A 207 12.61 2.64 3.42
N GLN A 208 13.40 3.46 4.15
CA GLN A 208 14.76 3.83 3.77
C GLN A 208 15.73 2.66 3.58
N ASN A 209 15.34 1.49 4.05
CA ASN A 209 16.11 0.25 3.84
C ASN A 209 15.88 -0.38 2.44
N TYR A 210 14.91 0.14 1.68
CA TYR A 210 14.48 -0.41 0.38
C TYR A 210 14.42 0.65 -0.73
N VAL A 211 14.07 1.89 -0.38
CA VAL A 211 13.91 3.02 -1.30
C VAL A 211 14.53 4.29 -0.71
N PRO A 212 14.88 5.30 -1.50
CA PRO A 212 15.53 6.50 -0.96
C PRO A 212 14.54 7.46 -0.26
N GLN A 213 13.76 6.90 0.68
CA GLN A 213 12.73 7.64 1.42
C GLN A 213 12.67 7.19 2.88
N HIS A 214 12.76 8.13 3.80
CA HIS A 214 12.39 7.91 5.19
C HIS A 214 10.87 7.81 5.32
N ARG A 215 10.35 6.57 5.48
CA ARG A 215 8.91 6.29 5.57
C ARG A 215 8.64 5.16 6.55
N GLU A 216 8.32 5.52 7.78
CA GLU A 216 8.05 4.53 8.84
C GLU A 216 6.58 4.09 8.82
N ARG A 217 6.38 2.77 8.85
CA ARG A 217 5.07 2.11 8.92
C ARG A 217 5.07 1.05 10.00
N ILE A 218 3.95 0.94 10.71
CA ILE A 218 3.72 -0.19 11.59
C ILE A 218 3.13 -1.33 10.76
N ILE A 219 3.78 -2.47 10.82
CA ILE A 219 3.31 -3.73 10.23
C ILE A 219 2.89 -4.64 11.38
N ILE A 220 1.66 -5.17 11.30
CA ILE A 220 1.08 -6.09 12.28
C ILE A 220 0.78 -7.39 11.55
N VAL A 221 1.36 -8.49 12.01
CA VAL A 221 1.18 -9.83 11.43
C VAL A 221 0.55 -10.74 12.48
N GLY A 222 -0.40 -11.55 12.08
CA GLY A 222 -1.02 -12.53 12.97
C GLY A 222 -1.18 -13.88 12.31
N PHE A 223 -1.05 -14.95 13.11
CA PHE A 223 -1.24 -16.34 12.70
C PHE A 223 -2.36 -16.97 13.54
N ASP A 224 -3.22 -17.79 12.90
CA ASP A 224 -4.39 -18.38 13.52
C ASP A 224 -4.04 -19.42 14.59
N ARG A 225 -4.29 -19.12 15.88
CA ARG A 225 -4.06 -20.05 17.01
C ARG A 225 -5.00 -21.24 17.02
N LYS A 226 -6.17 -21.15 16.40
CA LYS A 226 -7.09 -22.30 16.29
C LYS A 226 -6.56 -23.33 15.30
N ARG A 227 -5.89 -22.85 14.24
CA ARG A 227 -5.27 -23.71 13.23
C ARG A 227 -3.96 -24.33 13.73
N TYR A 228 -3.13 -23.51 14.41
CA TYR A 228 -1.81 -23.86 14.91
C TYR A 228 -1.85 -23.85 16.44
N ASN A 229 -2.33 -24.95 17.01
CA ASN A 229 -2.54 -25.11 18.45
C ASN A 229 -1.25 -25.50 19.19
N PHE A 230 -0.17 -24.78 18.93
CA PHE A 230 1.15 -24.93 19.56
C PHE A 230 1.85 -23.58 19.69
N MET A 231 3.01 -23.54 20.39
CA MET A 231 3.75 -22.32 20.58
C MET A 231 4.30 -21.81 19.24
N MET A 232 3.93 -20.59 18.87
CA MET A 232 4.41 -19.94 17.67
C MET A 232 5.38 -18.81 18.03
N ASN A 233 6.41 -18.65 17.24
CA ASN A 233 7.29 -17.46 17.26
C ASN A 233 7.38 -16.88 15.85
N PHE A 234 7.55 -15.57 15.74
CA PHE A 234 7.76 -14.88 14.47
C PHE A 234 8.70 -13.69 14.70
N SER A 235 9.64 -13.52 13.80
CA SER A 235 10.58 -12.41 13.82
C SER A 235 10.64 -11.75 12.45
N PHE A 236 10.65 -10.41 12.43
CA PHE A 236 10.84 -9.63 11.21
C PHE A 236 12.34 -9.60 10.83
N ASN A 237 12.88 -10.72 10.37
CA ASN A 237 14.26 -10.84 9.88
C ASN A 237 14.34 -10.31 8.44
N LEU A 238 14.20 -8.99 8.30
CA LEU A 238 14.14 -8.31 7.02
C LEU A 238 15.49 -8.30 6.32
N THR A 239 15.46 -8.33 4.99
CA THR A 239 16.62 -8.29 4.10
C THR A 239 16.68 -6.95 3.37
N PRO A 240 17.32 -5.91 3.94
CA PRO A 240 17.47 -4.62 3.29
C PRO A 240 18.20 -4.72 1.95
N VAL A 241 17.88 -3.82 1.03
CA VAL A 241 18.57 -3.71 -0.26
C VAL A 241 19.99 -3.18 -0.05
N ASP A 242 20.96 -3.82 -0.71
CA ASP A 242 22.37 -3.39 -0.69
C ASP A 242 22.95 -3.42 -2.13
N PRO A 243 23.51 -2.31 -2.65
CA PRO A 243 23.64 -1.00 -2.00
C PRO A 243 22.27 -0.31 -1.83
N LYS A 244 22.16 0.53 -0.79
CA LYS A 244 20.93 1.32 -0.57
C LYS A 244 20.73 2.32 -1.69
N PRO A 245 19.52 2.43 -2.27
CA PRO A 245 19.25 3.39 -3.32
C PRO A 245 19.27 4.83 -2.79
N VAL A 246 19.66 5.77 -3.65
CA VAL A 246 19.69 7.21 -3.38
C VAL A 246 18.69 7.95 -4.27
N VAL A 247 18.40 9.21 -3.95
CA VAL A 247 17.42 10.03 -4.69
C VAL A 247 17.74 10.09 -6.18
N ARG A 248 19.01 10.16 -6.55
CA ARG A 248 19.46 10.21 -7.95
C ARG A 248 18.93 9.03 -8.77
N ASP A 249 18.82 7.85 -8.17
CA ASP A 249 18.45 6.61 -8.86
C ASP A 249 16.98 6.60 -9.32
N ILE A 250 16.14 7.44 -8.71
CA ILE A 250 14.71 7.51 -9.06
C ILE A 250 14.38 8.63 -10.05
N LEU A 251 15.31 9.56 -10.33
CA LEU A 251 15.04 10.73 -11.14
C LEU A 251 14.94 10.39 -12.63
N GLU A 252 14.01 11.09 -13.30
CA GLU A 252 13.92 11.08 -14.76
C GLU A 252 14.96 12.04 -15.36
N PRO A 253 15.61 11.70 -16.49
CA PRO A 253 16.64 12.52 -17.10
C PRO A 253 16.06 13.83 -17.68
N ASP A 254 14.87 13.76 -18.30
CA ASP A 254 14.18 14.88 -18.91
C ASP A 254 12.81 15.07 -18.27
N VAL A 255 12.62 16.22 -17.62
CA VAL A 255 11.38 16.52 -16.88
C VAL A 255 10.73 17.77 -17.43
N ASP A 256 9.42 17.70 -17.69
CA ASP A 256 8.62 18.82 -18.16
C ASP A 256 8.78 20.03 -17.23
N PRO A 257 9.06 21.24 -17.77
CA PRO A 257 9.19 22.47 -17.00
C PRO A 257 7.99 22.79 -16.08
N LYS A 258 6.81 22.23 -16.34
CA LYS A 258 5.61 22.39 -15.49
C LYS A 258 5.85 21.97 -14.03
N TYR A 259 6.81 21.09 -13.77
CA TYR A 259 7.16 20.64 -12.41
C TYR A 259 8.08 21.62 -11.68
N THR A 260 8.72 22.55 -12.37
CA THR A 260 9.53 23.62 -11.77
C THR A 260 8.64 24.61 -11.02
N LEU A 261 9.01 24.97 -9.81
CA LEU A 261 8.25 25.94 -9.02
C LEU A 261 8.31 27.32 -9.68
N SER A 262 7.17 28.01 -9.71
CA SER A 262 7.16 29.43 -10.10
C SER A 262 7.91 30.29 -9.09
N ASP A 263 8.47 31.42 -9.52
CA ASP A 263 9.20 32.35 -8.64
C ASP A 263 8.35 32.72 -7.43
N LYS A 264 7.09 33.07 -7.63
CA LYS A 264 6.15 33.42 -6.57
C LYS A 264 6.00 32.31 -5.53
N LEU A 265 5.87 31.04 -5.95
CA LEU A 265 5.74 29.92 -5.02
C LEU A 265 7.07 29.66 -4.29
N TRP A 266 8.17 29.73 -5.00
CA TRP A 266 9.48 29.51 -4.41
C TRP A 266 9.83 30.58 -3.38
N GLU A 267 9.61 31.86 -3.67
CA GLU A 267 9.77 32.97 -2.72
C GLU A 267 8.90 32.79 -1.47
N TYR A 268 7.63 32.39 -1.67
CA TYR A 268 6.71 32.11 -0.57
C TYR A 268 7.26 31.00 0.34
N LEU A 269 7.72 29.86 -0.21
CA LEU A 269 8.25 28.74 0.57
C LEU A 269 9.51 29.13 1.33
N GLN A 270 10.39 29.96 0.76
CA GLN A 270 11.58 30.47 1.44
C GLN A 270 11.19 31.37 2.61
N ALA A 271 10.31 32.34 2.38
CA ALA A 271 9.82 33.25 3.41
C ALA A 271 9.11 32.50 4.55
N TYR A 272 8.32 31.48 4.21
CA TYR A 272 7.65 30.60 5.18
C TYR A 272 8.67 29.83 6.03
N ALA A 273 9.67 29.23 5.42
CA ALA A 273 10.74 28.50 6.13
C ALA A 273 11.53 29.43 7.06
N ASP A 274 11.86 30.64 6.61
CA ASP A 274 12.58 31.63 7.41
C ASP A 274 11.78 32.10 8.63
N LYS A 275 10.47 32.34 8.44
CA LYS A 275 9.55 32.67 9.54
C LYS A 275 9.56 31.59 10.61
N HIS A 276 9.46 30.33 10.20
CA HIS A 276 9.41 29.19 11.14
C HIS A 276 10.76 28.92 11.80
N ARG A 277 11.88 29.12 11.09
CA ARG A 277 13.21 29.03 11.66
C ARG A 277 13.41 30.09 12.77
N LYS A 278 12.98 31.33 12.53
CA LYS A 278 13.01 32.39 13.54
C LYS A 278 12.11 32.11 14.75
N ALA A 279 11.02 31.38 14.56
CA ALA A 279 10.12 30.96 15.63
C ALA A 279 10.59 29.69 16.38
N GLY A 280 11.76 29.14 16.05
CA GLY A 280 12.35 27.96 16.69
C GLY A 280 11.62 26.64 16.39
N ASN A 281 10.76 26.59 15.35
CA ASN A 281 10.12 25.37 14.90
C ASN A 281 10.63 24.96 13.51
N GLY A 282 10.64 23.65 13.24
CA GLY A 282 11.29 23.08 12.05
C GLY A 282 10.39 23.00 10.80
N PHE A 283 9.34 23.80 10.71
CA PHE A 283 8.48 23.80 9.52
C PHE A 283 9.17 24.51 8.33
N GLY A 284 9.04 23.92 7.15
CA GLY A 284 9.62 24.46 5.92
C GLY A 284 9.66 23.41 4.82
N TYR A 285 10.24 23.78 3.69
CA TYR A 285 10.41 22.86 2.57
C TYR A 285 11.54 21.84 2.82
N GLY A 286 11.51 20.74 2.06
CA GLY A 286 12.55 19.70 2.06
C GLY A 286 13.32 19.68 0.75
N MET A 287 14.50 20.33 0.69
CA MET A 287 15.40 20.18 -0.43
C MET A 287 16.06 18.79 -0.37
N ALA A 288 15.92 18.00 -1.44
CA ALA A 288 16.49 16.68 -1.51
C ALA A 288 18.02 16.72 -1.66
N ASN A 289 18.69 15.87 -0.89
CA ASN A 289 20.07 15.51 -1.19
C ASN A 289 20.04 14.37 -2.22
N LEU A 290 20.61 14.59 -3.41
CA LEU A 290 20.56 13.63 -4.51
C LEU A 290 21.31 12.33 -4.21
N ASP A 291 22.31 12.37 -3.35
CA ASP A 291 23.11 11.20 -2.91
C ASP A 291 22.65 10.68 -1.53
N GLY A 292 21.44 11.03 -1.11
CA GLY A 292 20.84 10.66 0.14
C GLY A 292 19.39 10.16 -0.02
N ILE A 293 18.61 10.36 1.03
CA ILE A 293 17.19 9.97 1.09
C ILE A 293 16.29 11.21 1.23
N THR A 294 15.02 11.04 0.87
CA THR A 294 13.98 12.08 1.03
C THR A 294 13.27 11.96 2.37
N ARG A 295 12.48 13.01 2.69
CA ARG A 295 11.38 12.94 3.66
C ARG A 295 10.27 12.04 3.12
N THR A 296 9.30 11.72 3.97
CA THR A 296 8.11 10.95 3.59
C THR A 296 7.28 11.70 2.55
N LEU A 297 6.99 11.06 1.41
CA LEU A 297 6.01 11.52 0.44
C LEU A 297 4.60 11.43 1.08
N SER A 298 3.91 12.56 1.24
CA SER A 298 2.58 12.61 1.82
C SER A 298 1.48 12.63 0.76
N ALA A 299 0.25 12.25 1.15
CA ALA A 299 -0.93 12.37 0.30
C ALA A 299 -1.25 13.83 -0.09
N ARG A 300 -0.63 14.81 0.57
CA ARG A 300 -0.79 16.24 0.31
C ARG A 300 0.22 16.82 -0.67
N TYR A 301 1.15 16.02 -1.15
CA TYR A 301 2.22 16.44 -2.06
C TYR A 301 1.71 17.18 -3.32
N TYR A 302 0.49 16.87 -3.76
CA TYR A 302 -0.16 17.56 -4.89
C TYR A 302 -0.33 19.08 -4.68
N LYS A 303 -0.36 19.57 -3.42
CA LYS A 303 -0.60 20.99 -3.13
C LYS A 303 0.56 21.88 -3.61
N ASP A 304 1.69 21.81 -2.96
CA ASP A 304 2.88 22.61 -3.24
C ASP A 304 4.15 21.78 -3.43
N GLY A 305 4.12 20.49 -3.09
CA GLY A 305 5.25 19.57 -3.20
C GLY A 305 6.40 19.89 -2.27
N SER A 306 6.15 20.73 -1.25
CA SER A 306 7.22 21.29 -0.40
C SER A 306 7.96 20.27 0.46
N GLU A 307 7.40 19.08 0.67
CA GLU A 307 8.08 18.03 1.43
C GLU A 307 9.35 17.50 0.73
N ILE A 308 9.35 17.46 -0.62
CA ILE A 308 10.45 16.91 -1.41
C ILE A 308 10.64 17.78 -2.66
N LEU A 309 11.64 18.64 -2.65
CA LEU A 309 12.02 19.48 -3.78
C LEU A 309 13.35 19.02 -4.36
N ILE A 310 13.40 18.84 -5.66
CA ILE A 310 14.61 18.44 -6.40
C ILE A 310 15.36 19.70 -6.84
N PRO A 311 16.64 19.88 -6.47
CA PRO A 311 17.43 21.02 -6.89
C PRO A 311 17.68 20.98 -8.39
N GLN A 312 17.70 22.16 -9.02
CA GLN A 312 18.02 22.33 -10.44
C GLN A 312 19.12 23.41 -10.60
N ALA A 313 20.09 23.17 -11.46
CA ALA A 313 21.14 24.16 -11.73
C ALA A 313 20.56 25.38 -12.42
N GLY A 314 20.76 26.59 -11.84
CA GLY A 314 20.33 27.87 -12.42
C GLY A 314 18.83 28.09 -12.55
N LYS A 315 18.00 27.26 -11.89
CA LYS A 315 16.53 27.34 -11.89
C LYS A 315 15.97 27.14 -10.49
N ASN A 316 14.71 27.51 -10.30
CA ASN A 316 13.97 27.13 -9.09
C ASN A 316 13.92 25.59 -8.95
N PRO A 317 13.84 25.07 -7.74
CA PRO A 317 13.67 23.64 -7.54
C PRO A 317 12.36 23.15 -8.16
N ARG A 318 12.27 21.85 -8.41
CA ARG A 318 11.08 21.23 -8.97
C ARG A 318 10.45 20.21 -8.03
N LYS A 319 9.19 19.91 -8.26
CA LYS A 319 8.53 18.75 -7.66
C LYS A 319 9.01 17.46 -8.33
N LEU A 320 8.79 16.33 -7.67
CA LEU A 320 8.86 15.03 -8.30
C LEU A 320 7.76 14.89 -9.36
N THR A 321 8.02 14.13 -10.42
CA THR A 321 6.97 13.67 -11.34
C THR A 321 6.17 12.52 -10.72
N PRO A 322 4.98 12.19 -11.25
CA PRO A 322 4.25 10.98 -10.84
C PRO A 322 5.07 9.69 -10.99
N ARG A 323 5.90 9.57 -12.04
CA ARG A 323 6.79 8.43 -12.25
C ARG A 323 7.87 8.35 -11.19
N GLU A 324 8.49 9.45 -10.86
CA GLU A 324 9.47 9.52 -9.76
C GLU A 324 8.84 9.18 -8.40
N CYS A 325 7.59 9.58 -8.17
CA CYS A 325 6.83 9.16 -6.97
C CYS A 325 6.57 7.65 -6.96
N ALA A 326 6.29 7.04 -8.10
CA ALA A 326 6.15 5.58 -8.22
C ALA A 326 7.47 4.88 -7.89
N ARG A 327 8.58 5.32 -8.47
CA ARG A 327 9.95 4.80 -8.17
C ARG A 327 10.31 4.97 -6.70
N LEU A 328 9.94 6.10 -6.10
CA LEU A 328 10.18 6.40 -4.68
C LEU A 328 9.42 5.46 -3.73
N GLN A 329 8.36 4.80 -4.20
CA GLN A 329 7.63 3.75 -3.49
C GLN A 329 8.01 2.33 -3.97
N GLY A 330 8.98 2.20 -4.90
CA GLY A 330 9.45 0.93 -5.42
C GLY A 330 8.48 0.22 -6.38
N TYR A 331 7.58 0.98 -7.02
CA TYR A 331 6.74 0.45 -8.10
C TYR A 331 7.57 0.17 -9.36
N PRO A 332 7.26 -0.89 -10.13
CA PRO A 332 7.99 -1.21 -11.35
C PRO A 332 7.76 -0.17 -12.45
N GLU A 333 8.71 -0.06 -13.38
CA GLU A 333 8.61 0.86 -14.54
C GLU A 333 7.40 0.58 -15.43
N SER A 334 6.97 -0.68 -15.49
CA SER A 334 5.77 -1.09 -16.23
C SER A 334 4.46 -0.64 -15.57
N TYR A 335 4.50 -0.14 -14.33
CA TYR A 335 3.31 0.26 -13.60
C TYR A 335 2.61 1.45 -14.28
N ILE A 336 1.34 1.29 -14.62
CA ILE A 336 0.54 2.26 -15.38
C ILE A 336 -0.04 3.31 -14.43
N ILE A 337 0.10 4.60 -14.79
CA ILE A 337 -0.45 5.75 -14.05
C ILE A 337 -1.51 6.43 -14.95
N PRO A 338 -2.78 6.00 -14.91
CA PRO A 338 -3.81 6.43 -15.85
C PRO A 338 -4.58 7.68 -15.39
N VAL A 339 -4.15 8.32 -14.31
CA VAL A 339 -4.83 9.44 -13.66
C VAL A 339 -4.02 10.74 -13.78
N SER A 340 -4.65 11.88 -13.47
CA SER A 340 -3.95 13.18 -13.43
C SER A 340 -2.83 13.21 -12.37
N ASP A 341 -1.84 14.08 -12.55
CA ASP A 341 -0.73 14.28 -11.61
C ASP A 341 -1.22 14.47 -10.16
N THR A 342 -2.30 15.26 -9.97
CA THR A 342 -2.89 15.49 -8.65
C THR A 342 -3.37 14.18 -7.99
N GLN A 343 -4.05 13.33 -8.76
CA GLN A 343 -4.52 12.03 -8.26
C GLN A 343 -3.35 11.07 -8.03
N ALA A 344 -2.37 11.06 -8.94
CA ALA A 344 -1.17 10.23 -8.79
C ALA A 344 -0.39 10.58 -7.51
N TYR A 345 -0.17 11.85 -7.22
CA TYR A 345 0.46 12.28 -5.96
C TYR A 345 -0.31 11.82 -4.73
N HIS A 346 -1.64 11.95 -4.76
CA HIS A 346 -2.50 11.49 -3.67
C HIS A 346 -2.39 9.98 -3.48
N GLN A 347 -2.39 9.22 -4.57
CA GLN A 347 -2.29 7.76 -4.58
C GLN A 347 -0.94 7.28 -4.05
N PHE A 348 0.19 7.76 -4.61
CA PHE A 348 1.51 7.34 -4.16
C PHE A 348 1.83 7.82 -2.74
N GLY A 349 1.32 8.98 -2.33
CA GLY A 349 1.45 9.48 -0.96
C GLY A 349 0.74 8.61 0.09
N ASN A 350 -0.38 7.97 -0.28
CA ASN A 350 -1.11 7.01 0.57
C ASN A 350 -0.59 5.58 0.45
N SER A 351 0.23 5.28 -0.56
CA SER A 351 0.69 3.93 -0.82
C SER A 351 1.80 3.46 0.14
N VAL A 352 2.23 2.23 -0.06
CA VAL A 352 3.27 1.53 0.70
C VAL A 352 4.56 1.41 -0.12
N VAL A 353 5.67 1.12 0.54
CA VAL A 353 6.94 0.77 -0.12
C VAL A 353 6.87 -0.69 -0.56
N VAL A 354 6.70 -0.93 -1.86
CA VAL A 354 6.46 -2.26 -2.44
C VAL A 354 7.54 -3.29 -2.07
N PRO A 355 8.85 -3.03 -2.20
CA PRO A 355 9.87 -4.02 -1.84
C PRO A 355 9.91 -4.34 -0.33
N MET A 356 9.55 -3.39 0.54
CA MET A 356 9.38 -3.66 1.97
C MET A 356 8.23 -4.63 2.23
N ILE A 357 7.11 -4.47 1.52
CA ILE A 357 5.97 -5.38 1.64
C ILE A 357 6.32 -6.76 1.08
N ALA A 358 7.08 -6.84 -0.02
CA ALA A 358 7.53 -8.11 -0.58
C ALA A 358 8.41 -8.90 0.40
N ASP A 359 9.34 -8.23 1.09
CA ASP A 359 10.19 -8.85 2.10
C ASP A 359 9.35 -9.39 3.28
N VAL A 360 8.38 -8.62 3.77
CA VAL A 360 7.43 -9.09 4.80
C VAL A 360 6.58 -10.25 4.28
N ALA A 361 6.13 -10.21 3.03
CA ALA A 361 5.31 -11.27 2.44
C ALA A 361 6.06 -12.62 2.38
N HIS A 362 7.35 -12.60 2.01
CA HIS A 362 8.21 -13.80 2.08
C HIS A 362 8.28 -14.36 3.50
N LEU A 363 8.55 -13.52 4.50
CA LEU A 363 8.62 -13.95 5.89
C LEU A 363 7.31 -14.55 6.41
N VAL A 364 6.18 -13.96 6.03
CA VAL A 364 4.84 -14.47 6.42
C VAL A 364 4.56 -15.81 5.75
N TYR A 365 4.86 -15.94 4.45
CA TYR A 365 4.67 -17.18 3.71
C TYR A 365 5.58 -18.30 4.25
N ASP A 366 6.87 -18.05 4.42
CA ASP A 366 7.83 -19.02 4.95
C ASP A 366 7.40 -19.49 6.36
N LYS A 367 6.90 -18.58 7.19
CA LYS A 367 6.36 -18.95 8.51
C LYS A 367 5.12 -19.83 8.40
N ILE A 368 4.21 -19.57 7.46
CA ILE A 368 3.05 -20.43 7.22
C ILE A 368 3.52 -21.86 6.83
N GLN A 369 4.53 -21.98 5.97
CA GLN A 369 5.06 -23.30 5.56
C GLN A 369 5.64 -24.05 6.78
N GLU A 370 6.48 -23.39 7.58
CA GLU A 370 7.03 -23.95 8.83
C GLU A 370 5.92 -24.44 9.76
N LEU A 371 4.86 -23.64 9.96
CA LEU A 371 3.73 -23.99 10.84
C LEU A 371 2.90 -25.16 10.30
N GLU A 372 2.70 -25.27 8.98
CA GLU A 372 2.00 -26.40 8.37
C GLU A 372 2.83 -27.69 8.49
N GLU A 373 4.15 -27.63 8.29
CA GLU A 373 5.05 -28.78 8.48
C GLU A 373 5.06 -29.27 9.93
N GLU A 374 5.16 -28.35 10.91
CA GLU A 374 5.12 -28.67 12.34
C GLU A 374 3.79 -29.31 12.73
N LYS A 375 2.67 -28.80 12.21
CA LYS A 375 1.33 -29.34 12.42
C LYS A 375 1.23 -30.80 11.93
N ILE A 376 1.69 -31.07 10.71
CA ILE A 376 1.71 -32.42 10.14
C ILE A 376 2.56 -33.35 11.00
N GLY A 377 3.73 -32.92 11.46
CA GLY A 377 4.60 -33.68 12.35
C GLY A 377 3.92 -34.07 13.66
N ILE A 378 3.20 -33.14 14.30
CA ILE A 378 2.45 -33.38 15.54
C ILE A 378 1.29 -34.36 15.30
N GLU A 379 0.57 -34.26 14.19
CA GLU A 379 -0.54 -35.17 13.83
C GLU A 379 -0.02 -36.59 13.60
N HIS A 380 1.11 -36.78 12.92
CA HIS A 380 1.75 -38.07 12.73
C HIS A 380 2.20 -38.72 14.04
N MET A 381 2.76 -37.98 14.99
CA MET A 381 3.16 -38.53 16.29
C MET A 381 1.96 -39.02 17.08
N LYS A 382 0.82 -38.31 17.05
CA LYS A 382 -0.42 -38.74 17.73
C LYS A 382 -1.04 -40.00 17.14
N THR A 383 -0.87 -40.25 15.84
CA THR A 383 -1.40 -41.46 15.17
C THR A 383 -0.50 -42.70 15.35
N THR A 384 0.75 -42.53 15.74
CA THR A 384 1.73 -43.61 15.94
C THR A 384 1.74 -44.11 17.40
N GLU A 385 1.17 -43.33 18.32
CA GLU A 385 1.06 -43.68 19.75
C GLU A 385 -0.28 -44.43 20.10
N VAL A 386 -1.13 -44.71 19.13
CA VAL A 386 -2.39 -45.51 19.26
C VAL A 386 -2.20 -46.87 18.60
#